data_d350abe97ddee15e0d57dcc89d705512
#
_entry.id   d350abe97ddee15e0d57dcc89d705512
#
_cell.length_a   1.000
_cell.length_b   1.000
_cell.length_c   1.000
_cell.angle_alpha   90.00
_cell.angle_beta   90.00
_cell.angle_gamma   90.00
#
_symmetry.space_group_name_H-M   'P 1'
#
loop_
_entity.id
_entity.type
_entity.pdbx_description
1 polymer ?
#
loop_
_entity_poly.entity_id
_entity_poly.type
_entity_poly.pdbx_seq_one_letter_code
_entity_poly.pdbx_strand_id
1 'polypeptide(L)'
;MERLYKKLESYGKSDYYPFHMPGHKRNKASSAGDFAFERDITEISGFDNLHHAEGILKEAQENAAQIYGTKKCFFSVNGSTAALLAAVSASVSKGGRILVARNCHKAVYHALYLRDLLPVYVYPHEDKRLGINGGISARSVERYLEENQDVQAVLITSPTYDGVVSDIKEIAEVVHRHGIPLIVDEAHGAHFRFSDYFPVSAAELGADIVIQSFHKTLPSMTQTAVLHVCSDMVDVGKIKRFMGIYQTSSPSYILMASMDACMDKLQKDGKQMFREFTYNLEKARQRLLKCEKIKLIEASMLQGTGIYDFDRSKLLFSTVGTSINGHQLHEMLRDRYHIEMEMEAEKYALGIAAVGDTEEGFDRLCTAIEDIDAETELIPAAEESQENNSHARMKQLMTISQAMDAQQRRYSLEESIGKVSAEFAYLYPPGIPIIVPGEQITGQFVRNVRRYMEQGLEVQGLSDTSAETICVAARNESGQEEDSPAKE
;
A
#
# COMPACT_ATOMS: atom_id res chain seq x y z
N MET A 1 -16.09 -29.21 4.97
CA MET A 1 -14.94 -28.74 4.17
C MET A 1 -13.66 -28.96 4.97
N GLU A 2 -12.69 -29.65 4.41
CA GLU A 2 -11.37 -29.83 5.01
C GLU A 2 -10.58 -28.53 4.88
N ARG A 3 -9.93 -28.08 5.95
CA ARG A 3 -9.12 -26.84 5.91
C ARG A 3 -7.69 -27.15 5.51
N LEU A 4 -7.10 -26.33 4.63
CA LEU A 4 -5.74 -26.51 4.13
C LEU A 4 -4.72 -26.61 5.27
N TYR A 5 -4.80 -25.71 6.27
CA TYR A 5 -3.86 -25.70 7.39
C TYR A 5 -3.91 -26.97 8.23
N LYS A 6 -5.11 -27.56 8.43
CA LYS A 6 -5.27 -28.84 9.14
C LYS A 6 -4.73 -30.00 8.34
N LYS A 7 -4.96 -29.99 7.03
CA LYS A 7 -4.43 -31.01 6.13
C LYS A 7 -2.89 -31.00 6.08
N LEU A 8 -2.28 -29.81 6.03
CA LEU A 8 -0.82 -29.68 6.12
C LEU A 8 -0.27 -30.16 7.47
N GLU A 9 -0.97 -29.85 8.57
CA GLU A 9 -0.57 -30.32 9.89
C GLU A 9 -0.63 -31.85 9.98
N SER A 10 -1.68 -32.46 9.46
CA SER A 10 -1.82 -33.92 9.41
C SER A 10 -0.78 -34.58 8.53
N TYR A 11 -0.50 -33.99 7.35
CA TYR A 11 0.55 -34.45 6.46
C TYR A 11 1.94 -34.33 7.11
N GLY A 12 2.22 -33.22 7.82
CA GLY A 12 3.46 -33.01 8.55
C GLY A 12 3.74 -34.09 9.63
N LYS A 13 2.69 -34.68 10.20
CA LYS A 13 2.77 -35.76 11.19
C LYS A 13 2.75 -37.18 10.58
N SER A 14 2.54 -37.29 9.26
CA SER A 14 2.46 -38.55 8.57
C SER A 14 3.83 -39.21 8.37
N ASP A 15 3.83 -40.50 8.05
CA ASP A 15 5.01 -41.32 7.73
C ASP A 15 5.42 -41.27 6.26
N TYR A 16 4.75 -40.44 5.43
CA TYR A 16 5.15 -40.27 4.03
C TYR A 16 6.56 -39.67 3.95
N TYR A 17 7.48 -40.40 3.27
CA TYR A 17 8.82 -39.90 2.98
C TYR A 17 8.77 -39.01 1.72
N PRO A 18 9.27 -37.76 1.77
CA PRO A 18 9.08 -36.79 0.69
C PRO A 18 10.15 -36.89 -0.40
N PHE A 19 9.97 -37.75 -1.43
CA PHE A 19 10.80 -37.69 -2.64
C PHE A 19 10.43 -36.51 -3.58
N HIS A 20 9.41 -35.75 -3.24
CA HIS A 20 9.04 -34.50 -3.91
C HIS A 20 9.84 -33.30 -3.40
N MET A 21 9.76 -32.14 -4.09
CA MET A 21 10.22 -30.83 -3.57
C MET A 21 9.41 -30.41 -2.36
N PRO A 22 9.96 -29.58 -1.44
CA PRO A 22 11.26 -28.92 -1.45
C PRO A 22 12.46 -29.82 -1.08
N GLY A 23 13.68 -29.26 -1.31
CA GLY A 23 14.95 -29.99 -1.13
C GLY A 23 15.32 -30.33 0.30
N HIS A 24 14.74 -29.70 1.31
CA HIS A 24 14.97 -30.01 2.73
C HIS A 24 14.42 -31.37 3.17
N LYS A 25 13.54 -31.99 2.36
CA LYS A 25 12.99 -33.34 2.60
C LYS A 25 12.40 -33.57 4.00
N ARG A 26 11.82 -32.52 4.61
CA ARG A 26 11.33 -32.53 5.99
C ARG A 26 12.39 -32.88 7.05
N ASN A 27 13.66 -32.86 6.64
CA ASN A 27 14.79 -33.17 7.52
C ASN A 27 15.30 -31.91 8.23
N LYS A 28 14.89 -31.73 9.49
CA LYS A 28 15.31 -30.55 10.32
C LYS A 28 16.83 -30.48 10.50
N ALA A 29 17.55 -31.62 10.46
CA ALA A 29 19.00 -31.64 10.57
C ALA A 29 19.73 -31.09 9.33
N SER A 30 19.03 -30.89 8.21
CA SER A 30 19.60 -30.28 7.00
C SER A 30 19.71 -28.77 7.06
N SER A 31 19.22 -28.10 8.13
CA SER A 31 19.23 -26.66 8.30
C SER A 31 19.72 -26.27 9.69
N ALA A 32 20.37 -25.11 9.79
CA ALA A 32 20.80 -24.52 11.05
C ALA A 32 19.66 -23.86 11.84
N GLY A 33 18.50 -23.59 11.20
CA GLY A 33 17.35 -22.93 11.83
C GLY A 33 16.17 -23.87 12.07
N ASP A 34 15.32 -23.54 13.05
CA ASP A 34 14.06 -24.26 13.29
C ASP A 34 12.95 -23.69 12.38
N PHE A 35 12.81 -24.31 11.21
CA PHE A 35 11.78 -23.96 10.23
C PHE A 35 10.67 -25.02 10.19
N ALA A 36 9.47 -24.62 9.75
CA ALA A 36 8.31 -25.51 9.66
C ALA A 36 8.37 -26.45 8.43
N PHE A 37 9.50 -27.11 8.22
CA PHE A 37 9.73 -28.00 7.08
C PHE A 37 8.71 -29.14 6.94
N GLU A 38 8.11 -29.57 8.04
CA GLU A 38 7.07 -30.59 8.03
C GLU A 38 5.79 -30.16 7.30
N ARG A 39 5.55 -28.85 7.18
CA ARG A 39 4.37 -28.26 6.53
C ARG A 39 4.69 -27.63 5.18
N ASP A 40 5.96 -27.55 4.82
CA ASP A 40 6.38 -26.93 3.56
C ASP A 40 6.40 -27.97 2.44
N ILE A 41 5.52 -27.74 1.47
CA ILE A 41 5.30 -28.63 0.33
C ILE A 41 5.17 -27.81 -0.96
N THR A 42 5.18 -28.49 -2.09
CA THR A 42 4.74 -27.98 -3.40
C THR A 42 3.37 -28.58 -3.77
N GLU A 43 2.99 -28.55 -5.05
CA GLU A 43 1.74 -29.06 -5.62
C GLU A 43 1.77 -30.61 -5.64
N ILE A 44 1.64 -31.24 -4.48
CA ILE A 44 1.56 -32.70 -4.37
C ILE A 44 0.11 -33.19 -4.39
N SER A 45 -0.08 -34.48 -4.66
CA SER A 45 -1.39 -35.12 -4.75
C SER A 45 -2.26 -34.80 -3.51
N GLY A 46 -3.48 -34.31 -3.75
CA GLY A 46 -4.45 -34.00 -2.71
C GLY A 46 -4.34 -32.59 -2.11
N PHE A 47 -3.34 -31.77 -2.50
CA PHE A 47 -3.16 -30.42 -1.98
C PHE A 47 -3.51 -29.30 -2.97
N ASP A 48 -4.01 -29.64 -4.17
CA ASP A 48 -4.44 -28.70 -5.20
C ASP A 48 -3.26 -27.89 -5.80
N ASN A 49 -3.54 -26.96 -6.70
CA ASN A 49 -2.60 -26.04 -7.33
C ASN A 49 -3.20 -24.63 -7.38
N LEU A 50 -2.52 -23.62 -6.83
CA LEU A 50 -3.05 -22.25 -6.75
C LEU A 50 -3.41 -21.69 -8.13
N HIS A 51 -2.62 -21.97 -9.17
CA HIS A 51 -2.84 -21.44 -10.51
C HIS A 51 -3.92 -22.22 -11.29
N HIS A 52 -4.27 -23.42 -10.81
CA HIS A 52 -5.32 -24.28 -11.36
C HIS A 52 -6.17 -24.89 -10.24
N ALA A 53 -6.69 -24.03 -9.35
CA ALA A 53 -7.41 -24.45 -8.17
C ALA A 53 -8.75 -25.11 -8.52
N GLU A 54 -8.90 -26.37 -8.14
CA GLU A 54 -10.11 -27.20 -8.36
C GLU A 54 -10.61 -27.87 -7.07
N GLY A 55 -9.74 -27.99 -6.07
CA GLY A 55 -9.99 -28.64 -4.78
C GLY A 55 -9.90 -27.68 -3.58
N ILE A 56 -9.07 -28.05 -2.61
CA ILE A 56 -8.97 -27.39 -1.30
C ILE A 56 -8.59 -25.90 -1.39
N LEU A 57 -7.77 -25.49 -2.35
CA LEU A 57 -7.42 -24.08 -2.56
C LEU A 57 -8.57 -23.30 -3.20
N LYS A 58 -9.33 -23.92 -4.11
CA LYS A 58 -10.56 -23.34 -4.65
C LYS A 58 -11.56 -23.09 -3.51
N GLU A 59 -11.80 -24.11 -2.69
CA GLU A 59 -12.72 -24.01 -1.55
C GLU A 59 -12.28 -22.94 -0.55
N ALA A 60 -10.97 -22.81 -0.26
CA ALA A 60 -10.43 -21.78 0.62
C ALA A 60 -10.68 -20.36 0.07
N GLN A 61 -10.47 -20.16 -1.25
CA GLN A 61 -10.73 -18.88 -1.92
C GLN A 61 -12.23 -18.55 -1.99
N GLU A 62 -13.09 -19.55 -2.25
CA GLU A 62 -14.55 -19.39 -2.23
C GLU A 62 -15.05 -19.04 -0.82
N ASN A 63 -14.50 -19.66 0.23
CA ASN A 63 -14.80 -19.32 1.61
C ASN A 63 -14.41 -17.87 1.94
N ALA A 64 -13.23 -17.41 1.53
CA ALA A 64 -12.82 -16.03 1.71
C ALA A 64 -13.76 -15.06 0.97
N ALA A 65 -14.14 -15.37 -0.28
CA ALA A 65 -15.12 -14.59 -1.05
C ALA A 65 -16.47 -14.50 -0.31
N GLN A 66 -16.94 -15.61 0.26
CA GLN A 66 -18.19 -15.64 1.04
C GLN A 66 -18.11 -14.77 2.29
N ILE A 67 -16.99 -14.82 3.03
CA ILE A 67 -16.80 -14.02 4.26
C ILE A 67 -16.83 -12.52 3.92
N TYR A 68 -16.16 -12.11 2.84
CA TYR A 68 -16.11 -10.71 2.38
C TYR A 68 -17.35 -10.28 1.58
N GLY A 69 -18.22 -11.20 1.18
CA GLY A 69 -19.40 -10.89 0.37
C GLY A 69 -19.07 -10.53 -1.08
N THR A 70 -17.93 -11.02 -1.61
CA THR A 70 -17.46 -10.74 -2.97
C THR A 70 -17.79 -11.88 -3.93
N LYS A 71 -17.78 -11.60 -5.25
CA LYS A 71 -18.09 -12.63 -6.26
C LYS A 71 -16.99 -13.69 -6.37
N LYS A 72 -15.72 -13.26 -6.28
CA LYS A 72 -14.56 -14.14 -6.27
C LYS A 72 -13.43 -13.54 -5.44
N CYS A 73 -12.59 -14.41 -4.91
CA CYS A 73 -11.37 -14.07 -4.20
C CYS A 73 -10.21 -14.88 -4.77
N PHE A 74 -9.07 -14.23 -4.97
CA PHE A 74 -7.83 -14.85 -5.39
C PHE A 74 -6.76 -14.62 -4.33
N PHE A 75 -6.16 -15.71 -3.84
CA PHE A 75 -5.03 -15.63 -2.92
C PHE A 75 -3.77 -15.15 -3.64
N SER A 76 -3.04 -14.27 -2.98
CA SER A 76 -1.71 -13.82 -3.41
C SER A 76 -0.68 -14.15 -2.34
N VAL A 77 0.32 -14.93 -2.73
CA VAL A 77 1.50 -15.25 -1.92
C VAL A 77 2.70 -14.36 -2.27
N ASN A 78 2.52 -13.46 -3.22
CA ASN A 78 3.47 -12.41 -3.60
C ASN A 78 2.98 -11.01 -3.19
N GLY A 79 2.20 -10.94 -2.11
CA GLY A 79 1.70 -9.71 -1.52
C GLY A 79 0.64 -9.01 -2.37
N SER A 80 0.16 -7.88 -1.89
CA SER A 80 -0.69 -6.97 -2.66
C SER A 80 0.00 -6.45 -3.92
N THR A 81 1.34 -6.48 -3.97
CA THR A 81 2.11 -6.11 -5.15
C THR A 81 1.68 -6.91 -6.38
N ALA A 82 1.69 -8.27 -6.31
CA ALA A 82 1.27 -9.09 -7.44
C ALA A 82 -0.22 -8.93 -7.75
N ALA A 83 -1.05 -8.75 -6.73
CA ALA A 83 -2.49 -8.50 -6.89
C ALA A 83 -2.77 -7.18 -7.61
N LEU A 84 -2.06 -6.08 -7.28
CA LEU A 84 -2.16 -4.78 -7.96
C LEU A 84 -1.69 -4.87 -9.41
N LEU A 85 -0.54 -5.51 -9.66
CA LEU A 85 -0.06 -5.77 -11.02
C LEU A 85 -1.11 -6.53 -11.85
N ALA A 86 -1.73 -7.55 -11.28
CA ALA A 86 -2.76 -8.35 -11.95
C ALA A 86 -4.04 -7.53 -12.20
N ALA A 87 -4.52 -6.77 -11.21
CA ALA A 87 -5.70 -5.94 -11.32
C ALA A 87 -5.57 -4.90 -12.45
N VAL A 88 -4.48 -4.13 -12.46
CA VAL A 88 -4.20 -3.13 -13.48
C VAL A 88 -4.06 -3.79 -14.86
N SER A 89 -3.29 -4.89 -14.96
CA SER A 89 -3.07 -5.58 -16.23
C SER A 89 -4.31 -6.23 -16.83
N ALA A 90 -5.27 -6.63 -15.99
CA ALA A 90 -6.54 -7.21 -16.43
C ALA A 90 -7.55 -6.15 -16.88
N SER A 91 -7.47 -4.94 -16.28
CA SER A 91 -8.43 -3.86 -16.49
C SER A 91 -8.05 -2.92 -17.62
N VAL A 92 -6.74 -2.81 -17.94
CA VAL A 92 -6.24 -1.86 -18.95
C VAL A 92 -5.45 -2.59 -20.04
N SER A 93 -5.73 -2.27 -21.30
CA SER A 93 -4.98 -2.79 -22.44
C SER A 93 -3.53 -2.30 -22.42
N LYS A 94 -2.58 -3.07 -22.99
CA LYS A 94 -1.20 -2.59 -23.14
C LYS A 94 -1.19 -1.29 -23.95
N GLY A 95 -0.50 -0.28 -23.46
CA GLY A 95 -0.47 1.07 -24.05
C GLY A 95 -1.73 1.91 -23.78
N GLY A 96 -2.71 1.38 -23.03
CA GLY A 96 -3.93 2.09 -22.69
C GLY A 96 -3.77 3.15 -21.60
N ARG A 97 -4.82 3.95 -21.40
CA ARG A 97 -4.84 5.04 -20.41
C ARG A 97 -5.53 4.61 -19.12
N ILE A 98 -4.99 5.04 -18.00
CA ILE A 98 -5.53 4.76 -16.66
C ILE A 98 -5.49 6.03 -15.80
N LEU A 99 -6.56 6.28 -15.03
CA LEU A 99 -6.57 7.31 -14.00
C LEU A 99 -6.10 6.70 -12.68
N VAL A 100 -5.03 7.23 -12.10
CA VAL A 100 -4.44 6.70 -10.85
C VAL A 100 -4.23 7.78 -9.81
N ALA A 101 -4.49 7.45 -8.54
CA ALA A 101 -4.12 8.32 -7.44
C ALA A 101 -2.60 8.49 -7.35
N ARG A 102 -2.11 9.75 -7.28
CA ARG A 102 -0.67 10.02 -7.28
C ARG A 102 0.03 9.53 -6.00
N ASN A 103 -0.73 9.31 -4.93
CA ASN A 103 -0.26 8.72 -3.67
C ASN A 103 -0.37 7.18 -3.63
N CYS A 104 -0.53 6.51 -4.77
CA CYS A 104 -0.58 5.06 -4.80
C CYS A 104 0.80 4.43 -4.51
N HIS A 105 0.76 3.17 -4.05
CA HIS A 105 1.96 2.38 -3.78
C HIS A 105 2.79 2.15 -5.05
N LYS A 106 4.12 2.04 -4.92
CA LYS A 106 5.06 1.80 -6.03
C LYS A 106 4.68 0.64 -6.95
N ALA A 107 3.98 -0.37 -6.47
CA ALA A 107 3.49 -1.50 -7.29
C ALA A 107 2.59 -1.04 -8.45
N VAL A 108 1.80 0.03 -8.27
CA VAL A 108 0.96 0.59 -9.35
C VAL A 108 1.85 1.17 -10.45
N TYR A 109 2.88 1.92 -10.08
CA TYR A 109 3.84 2.48 -11.05
C TYR A 109 4.62 1.38 -11.79
N HIS A 110 4.93 0.26 -11.11
CA HIS A 110 5.51 -0.92 -11.78
C HIS A 110 4.52 -1.51 -12.81
N ALA A 111 3.21 -1.52 -12.53
CA ALA A 111 2.23 -1.94 -13.51
C ALA A 111 2.16 -0.98 -14.72
N LEU A 112 2.27 0.34 -14.48
CA LEU A 112 2.35 1.34 -15.54
C LEU A 112 3.56 1.08 -16.45
N TYR A 113 4.73 0.80 -15.89
CA TYR A 113 5.93 0.42 -16.62
C TYR A 113 5.74 -0.86 -17.44
N LEU A 114 5.37 -1.97 -16.77
CA LEU A 114 5.29 -3.30 -17.38
C LEU A 114 4.25 -3.38 -18.51
N ARG A 115 3.21 -2.55 -18.44
CA ARG A 115 2.12 -2.52 -19.42
C ARG A 115 2.21 -1.34 -20.39
N ASP A 116 3.25 -0.51 -20.28
CA ASP A 116 3.47 0.69 -21.10
C ASP A 116 2.25 1.64 -21.08
N LEU A 117 1.66 1.85 -19.87
CA LEU A 117 0.42 2.60 -19.74
C LEU A 117 0.65 4.11 -19.74
N LEU A 118 -0.39 4.83 -20.16
CA LEU A 118 -0.49 6.28 -20.15
C LEU A 118 -1.21 6.73 -18.86
N PRO A 119 -0.51 7.13 -17.80
CA PRO A 119 -1.17 7.56 -16.58
C PRO A 119 -1.79 8.95 -16.70
N VAL A 120 -2.97 9.12 -16.12
CA VAL A 120 -3.52 10.41 -15.70
C VAL A 120 -3.50 10.41 -14.19
N TYR A 121 -2.85 11.40 -13.56
CA TYR A 121 -2.73 11.43 -12.11
C TYR A 121 -3.81 12.30 -11.47
N VAL A 122 -4.57 11.73 -10.54
CA VAL A 122 -5.42 12.48 -9.61
C VAL A 122 -4.69 12.64 -8.28
N TYR A 123 -4.59 13.88 -7.81
CA TYR A 123 -3.87 14.19 -6.58
C TYR A 123 -4.83 14.19 -5.39
N PRO A 124 -4.45 13.56 -4.26
CA PRO A 124 -5.21 13.64 -3.03
C PRO A 124 -5.22 15.07 -2.49
N HIS A 125 -6.20 15.35 -1.64
CA HIS A 125 -6.09 16.48 -0.73
C HIS A 125 -4.90 16.24 0.24
N GLU A 126 -4.44 17.30 0.90
CA GLU A 126 -3.32 17.22 1.84
C GLU A 126 -3.64 18.06 3.09
N ASP A 127 -3.44 17.50 4.28
CA ASP A 127 -3.31 18.30 5.49
C ASP A 127 -1.87 18.79 5.60
N LYS A 128 -1.64 20.04 5.18
CA LYS A 128 -0.29 20.64 5.16
C LYS A 128 0.31 20.79 6.55
N ARG A 129 -0.52 20.99 7.57
CA ARG A 129 -0.09 21.11 8.95
C ARG A 129 0.56 19.83 9.46
N LEU A 130 -0.02 18.70 9.12
CA LEU A 130 0.49 17.37 9.48
C LEU A 130 1.38 16.76 8.41
N GLY A 131 1.24 17.16 7.15
CA GLY A 131 1.96 16.58 6.01
C GLY A 131 1.42 15.21 5.60
N ILE A 132 0.12 14.95 5.83
CA ILE A 132 -0.51 13.67 5.47
C ILE A 132 -1.39 13.78 4.23
N ASN A 133 -1.49 12.67 3.50
CA ASN A 133 -2.39 12.57 2.36
C ASN A 133 -3.84 12.41 2.82
N GLY A 134 -4.72 13.25 2.29
CA GLY A 134 -6.17 13.14 2.46
C GLY A 134 -6.83 12.22 1.43
N GLY A 135 -8.15 12.34 1.29
CA GLY A 135 -8.95 11.59 0.34
C GLY A 135 -8.88 12.12 -1.08
N ILE A 136 -9.30 11.28 -2.03
CA ILE A 136 -9.61 11.65 -3.40
C ILE A 136 -11.09 12.04 -3.47
N SER A 137 -11.43 13.18 -4.07
CA SER A 137 -12.84 13.57 -4.24
C SER A 137 -13.42 13.01 -5.55
N ALA A 138 -14.68 12.58 -5.52
CA ALA A 138 -15.43 12.13 -6.68
C ALA A 138 -15.48 13.20 -7.79
N ARG A 139 -15.63 14.48 -7.40
CA ARG A 139 -15.58 15.63 -8.34
C ARG A 139 -14.25 15.71 -9.10
N SER A 140 -13.12 15.43 -8.43
CA SER A 140 -11.83 15.41 -9.12
C SER A 140 -11.74 14.26 -10.11
N VAL A 141 -12.23 13.08 -9.74
CA VAL A 141 -12.29 11.91 -10.63
C VAL A 141 -13.15 12.22 -11.84
N GLU A 142 -14.36 12.76 -11.66
CA GLU A 142 -15.28 13.12 -12.74
C GLU A 142 -14.63 14.07 -13.75
N ARG A 143 -14.06 15.18 -13.28
CA ARG A 143 -13.36 16.15 -14.13
C ARG A 143 -12.27 15.49 -14.98
N TYR A 144 -11.41 14.64 -14.36
CA TYR A 144 -10.34 13.99 -15.12
C TYR A 144 -10.85 12.96 -16.13
N LEU A 145 -11.98 12.29 -15.87
CA LEU A 145 -12.62 11.39 -16.81
C LEU A 145 -13.30 12.13 -17.97
N GLU A 146 -13.90 13.30 -17.71
CA GLU A 146 -14.43 14.17 -18.76
C GLU A 146 -13.34 14.70 -19.70
N GLU A 147 -12.18 15.06 -19.15
CA GLU A 147 -11.01 15.54 -19.90
C GLU A 147 -10.26 14.43 -20.65
N ASN A 148 -10.44 13.14 -20.25
CA ASN A 148 -9.72 11.98 -20.77
C ASN A 148 -10.68 10.79 -21.01
N GLN A 149 -11.46 10.86 -22.06
CA GLN A 149 -12.52 9.88 -22.38
C GLN A 149 -12.01 8.48 -22.78
N ASP A 150 -10.72 8.33 -23.04
CA ASP A 150 -10.05 7.07 -23.38
C ASP A 150 -9.48 6.31 -22.15
N VAL A 151 -9.74 6.79 -20.95
CA VAL A 151 -9.41 6.09 -19.70
C VAL A 151 -10.19 4.78 -19.61
N GLN A 152 -9.50 3.68 -19.32
CA GLN A 152 -10.06 2.32 -19.29
C GLN A 152 -10.33 1.80 -17.88
N ALA A 153 -9.73 2.39 -16.85
CA ALA A 153 -9.95 2.06 -15.44
C ALA A 153 -9.52 3.22 -14.55
N VAL A 154 -10.06 3.25 -13.34
CA VAL A 154 -9.61 4.14 -12.25
C VAL A 154 -9.01 3.31 -11.14
N LEU A 155 -7.86 3.74 -10.58
CA LEU A 155 -7.25 3.13 -9.40
C LEU A 155 -7.01 4.19 -8.33
N ILE A 156 -7.53 3.95 -7.13
CA ILE A 156 -7.28 4.78 -5.94
C ILE A 156 -6.82 3.93 -4.76
N THR A 157 -6.14 4.58 -3.81
CA THR A 157 -5.74 3.97 -2.53
C THR A 157 -6.65 4.49 -1.43
N SER A 158 -7.39 3.60 -0.78
CA SER A 158 -8.28 3.90 0.34
C SER A 158 -8.45 2.66 1.22
N PRO A 159 -8.06 2.73 2.52
CA PRO A 159 -7.52 3.91 3.19
C PRO A 159 -6.12 4.27 2.70
N THR A 160 -5.73 5.54 2.92
CA THR A 160 -4.33 5.95 2.81
C THR A 160 -3.49 5.26 3.90
N TYR A 161 -2.15 5.37 3.81
CA TYR A 161 -1.27 4.83 4.83
C TYR A 161 -1.57 5.41 6.23
N ASP A 162 -1.91 6.69 6.26
CA ASP A 162 -2.26 7.42 7.48
C ASP A 162 -3.68 7.12 8.00
N GLY A 163 -4.50 6.43 7.23
CA GLY A 163 -5.84 5.98 7.62
C GLY A 163 -7.01 6.79 7.04
N VAL A 164 -6.75 7.76 6.15
CA VAL A 164 -7.83 8.56 5.54
C VAL A 164 -8.57 7.74 4.48
N VAL A 165 -9.89 7.74 4.55
CA VAL A 165 -10.78 7.02 3.63
C VAL A 165 -11.48 8.01 2.70
N SER A 166 -11.51 7.72 1.41
CA SER A 166 -12.24 8.46 0.37
C SER A 166 -13.70 7.99 0.31
N ASP A 167 -14.60 8.82 -0.22
CA ASP A 167 -15.98 8.40 -0.53
C ASP A 167 -15.99 7.45 -1.75
N ILE A 168 -15.75 6.17 -1.47
CA ILE A 168 -15.68 5.12 -2.49
C ILE A 168 -17.01 5.00 -3.23
N LYS A 169 -18.13 5.15 -2.53
CA LYS A 169 -19.45 5.03 -3.12
C LYS A 169 -19.69 6.08 -4.18
N GLU A 170 -19.44 7.35 -3.84
CA GLU A 170 -19.60 8.46 -4.80
C GLU A 170 -18.61 8.32 -5.97
N ILE A 171 -17.36 7.93 -5.69
CA ILE A 171 -16.35 7.67 -6.73
C ILE A 171 -16.78 6.53 -7.66
N ALA A 172 -17.31 5.42 -7.13
CA ALA A 172 -17.79 4.29 -7.94
C ALA A 172 -18.95 4.72 -8.84
N GLU A 173 -19.92 5.50 -8.33
CA GLU A 173 -21.03 6.04 -9.12
C GLU A 173 -20.52 6.91 -10.29
N VAL A 174 -19.51 7.75 -10.07
CA VAL A 174 -18.86 8.55 -11.12
C VAL A 174 -18.21 7.64 -12.16
N VAL A 175 -17.35 6.72 -11.73
CA VAL A 175 -16.58 5.83 -12.61
C VAL A 175 -17.49 4.95 -13.47
N HIS A 176 -18.56 4.41 -12.87
CA HIS A 176 -19.51 3.56 -13.57
C HIS A 176 -20.34 4.32 -14.62
N ARG A 177 -20.61 5.64 -14.46
CA ARG A 177 -21.25 6.45 -15.52
C ARG A 177 -20.39 6.50 -16.79
N HIS A 178 -19.07 6.32 -16.68
CA HIS A 178 -18.17 6.21 -17.83
C HIS A 178 -18.00 4.78 -18.35
N GLY A 179 -18.66 3.77 -17.73
CA GLY A 179 -18.64 2.38 -18.17
C GLY A 179 -17.31 1.66 -17.96
N ILE A 180 -16.48 2.12 -17.01
CA ILE A 180 -15.16 1.57 -16.70
C ILE A 180 -15.08 1.08 -15.25
N PRO A 181 -14.17 0.14 -14.90
CA PRO A 181 -14.04 -0.39 -13.56
C PRO A 181 -13.26 0.52 -12.62
N LEU A 182 -13.66 0.47 -11.32
CA LEU A 182 -12.93 1.04 -10.19
C LEU A 182 -12.11 -0.02 -9.48
N ILE A 183 -10.81 0.19 -9.38
CA ILE A 183 -9.86 -0.61 -8.61
C ILE A 183 -9.53 0.15 -7.31
N VAL A 184 -9.69 -0.49 -6.17
CA VAL A 184 -9.31 0.10 -4.88
C VAL A 184 -8.18 -0.71 -4.24
N ASP A 185 -7.06 -0.04 -4.03
CA ASP A 185 -6.00 -0.55 -3.16
C ASP A 185 -6.41 -0.30 -1.70
N GLU A 186 -7.02 -1.31 -1.12
CA GLU A 186 -7.46 -1.38 0.29
C GLU A 186 -6.48 -2.25 1.12
N ALA A 187 -5.18 -2.22 0.80
CA ALA A 187 -4.19 -3.06 1.46
C ALA A 187 -4.17 -2.90 2.99
N HIS A 188 -4.54 -1.74 3.51
CA HIS A 188 -4.63 -1.47 4.94
C HIS A 188 -6.03 -1.65 5.53
N GLY A 189 -7.04 -2.08 4.75
CA GLY A 189 -8.44 -2.16 5.18
C GLY A 189 -9.00 -3.59 5.28
N ALA A 190 -8.17 -4.64 5.31
CA ALA A 190 -8.66 -6.03 5.36
C ALA A 190 -9.53 -6.32 6.59
N HIS A 191 -9.42 -5.56 7.66
CA HIS A 191 -10.20 -5.68 8.89
C HIS A 191 -11.57 -4.98 8.85
N PHE A 192 -11.81 -4.10 7.89
CA PHE A 192 -13.03 -3.27 7.82
C PHE A 192 -14.32 -4.11 7.87
N ARG A 193 -14.34 -5.24 7.18
CA ARG A 193 -15.49 -6.14 7.09
C ARG A 193 -15.96 -6.70 8.44
N PHE A 194 -15.12 -6.69 9.50
CA PHE A 194 -15.35 -7.47 10.70
C PHE A 194 -15.93 -6.66 11.88
N SER A 195 -16.06 -5.33 11.77
CA SER A 195 -16.67 -4.48 12.80
C SER A 195 -17.10 -3.13 12.26
N ASP A 196 -18.31 -2.69 12.61
CA ASP A 196 -18.85 -1.36 12.27
C ASP A 196 -18.10 -0.20 12.98
N TYR A 197 -17.13 -0.50 13.83
CA TYR A 197 -16.22 0.49 14.42
C TYR A 197 -15.27 1.09 13.40
N PHE A 198 -14.99 0.37 12.33
CA PHE A 198 -14.12 0.75 11.23
C PHE A 198 -14.92 1.24 10.01
N PRO A 199 -14.27 1.90 9.06
CA PRO A 199 -14.92 2.28 7.80
C PRO A 199 -15.53 1.08 7.07
N VAL A 200 -16.50 1.35 6.20
CA VAL A 200 -17.07 0.33 5.33
C VAL A 200 -16.06 -0.03 4.22
N SER A 201 -15.88 -1.33 3.96
CA SER A 201 -14.97 -1.81 2.92
C SER A 201 -15.39 -1.34 1.52
N ALA A 202 -14.40 -1.02 0.69
CA ALA A 202 -14.61 -0.69 -0.72
C ALA A 202 -15.37 -1.77 -1.49
N ALA A 203 -15.26 -3.03 -1.07
CA ALA A 203 -15.98 -4.16 -1.65
C ALA A 203 -17.51 -4.04 -1.49
N GLU A 204 -17.98 -3.32 -0.48
CA GLU A 204 -19.41 -3.07 -0.20
C GLU A 204 -19.89 -1.75 -0.79
N LEU A 205 -18.96 -0.85 -1.17
CA LEU A 205 -19.23 0.50 -1.63
C LEU A 205 -19.20 0.65 -3.17
N GLY A 206 -19.11 -0.46 -3.91
CA GLY A 206 -19.22 -0.45 -5.36
C GLY A 206 -17.90 -0.51 -6.11
N ALA A 207 -16.76 -0.72 -5.45
CA ALA A 207 -15.51 -1.02 -6.16
C ALA A 207 -15.63 -2.35 -6.92
N ASP A 208 -15.00 -2.45 -8.09
CA ASP A 208 -15.05 -3.65 -8.95
C ASP A 208 -13.95 -4.64 -8.62
N ILE A 209 -12.78 -4.12 -8.27
CA ILE A 209 -11.64 -4.89 -7.76
C ILE A 209 -11.15 -4.25 -6.47
N VAL A 210 -10.97 -5.07 -5.43
CA VAL A 210 -10.40 -4.63 -4.16
C VAL A 210 -9.21 -5.51 -3.80
N ILE A 211 -8.10 -4.88 -3.43
CA ILE A 211 -6.88 -5.57 -3.02
C ILE A 211 -6.66 -5.34 -1.53
N GLN A 212 -6.51 -6.43 -0.76
CA GLN A 212 -6.27 -6.35 0.68
C GLN A 212 -5.05 -7.17 1.08
N SER A 213 -4.20 -6.60 1.95
CA SER A 213 -3.10 -7.34 2.60
C SER A 213 -3.62 -7.94 3.90
N PHE A 214 -3.71 -9.27 3.97
CA PHE A 214 -4.14 -9.91 5.22
C PHE A 214 -3.14 -9.69 6.35
N HIS A 215 -1.85 -9.80 6.03
CA HIS A 215 -0.77 -9.67 7.01
C HIS A 215 -0.65 -8.31 7.69
N LYS A 216 -1.27 -7.25 7.16
CA LYS A 216 -1.15 -5.90 7.74
C LYS A 216 -2.08 -5.68 8.92
N THR A 217 -3.29 -6.25 8.86
CA THR A 217 -4.34 -5.96 9.86
C THR A 217 -5.09 -7.19 10.36
N LEU A 218 -4.79 -8.37 9.81
CA LEU A 218 -5.36 -9.65 10.21
C LEU A 218 -4.26 -10.65 10.60
N PRO A 219 -4.55 -11.68 11.40
CA PRO A 219 -3.57 -12.64 11.90
C PRO A 219 -3.17 -13.64 10.81
N SER A 220 -2.43 -13.18 9.81
CA SER A 220 -1.87 -13.97 8.72
C SER A 220 -0.39 -13.63 8.50
N MET A 221 0.36 -14.53 7.90
CA MET A 221 1.81 -14.36 7.72
C MET A 221 2.11 -13.24 6.71
N THR A 222 3.25 -12.56 6.90
CA THR A 222 3.76 -11.55 5.97
C THR A 222 3.73 -12.08 4.53
N GLN A 223 3.45 -11.20 3.57
CA GLN A 223 3.33 -11.51 2.14
C GLN A 223 1.95 -12.05 1.71
N THR A 224 1.06 -12.38 2.65
CA THR A 224 -0.30 -12.84 2.32
C THR A 224 -1.21 -11.68 1.96
N ALA A 225 -1.90 -11.82 0.83
CA ALA A 225 -2.87 -10.83 0.34
C ALA A 225 -3.96 -11.50 -0.48
N VAL A 226 -5.02 -10.75 -0.77
CA VAL A 226 -6.12 -11.19 -1.63
C VAL A 226 -6.50 -10.13 -2.65
N LEU A 227 -6.96 -10.60 -3.80
CA LEU A 227 -7.66 -9.80 -4.80
C LEU A 227 -9.11 -10.26 -4.84
N HIS A 228 -10.01 -9.34 -4.53
CA HIS A 228 -11.45 -9.55 -4.65
C HIS A 228 -11.96 -9.03 -5.98
N VAL A 229 -12.81 -9.81 -6.67
CA VAL A 229 -13.65 -9.36 -7.78
C VAL A 229 -15.06 -9.17 -7.23
N CYS A 230 -15.57 -7.94 -7.31
CA CYS A 230 -16.81 -7.55 -6.67
C CYS A 230 -17.98 -7.39 -7.67
N SER A 231 -17.69 -7.14 -8.97
CA SER A 231 -18.71 -6.89 -10.00
C SER A 231 -18.48 -7.73 -11.27
N ASP A 232 -19.40 -7.62 -12.23
CA ASP A 232 -19.29 -8.25 -13.56
C ASP A 232 -18.59 -7.36 -14.60
N MET A 233 -18.14 -6.17 -14.22
CA MET A 233 -17.40 -5.27 -15.10
C MET A 233 -15.98 -5.76 -15.40
N VAL A 234 -15.51 -6.76 -14.64
CA VAL A 234 -14.15 -7.29 -14.71
C VAL A 234 -14.11 -8.69 -15.31
N ASP A 235 -13.24 -8.90 -16.28
CA ASP A 235 -12.97 -10.23 -16.84
C ASP A 235 -12.15 -11.10 -15.87
N VAL A 236 -12.86 -12.00 -15.19
CA VAL A 236 -12.26 -12.96 -14.23
C VAL A 236 -11.19 -13.84 -14.87
N GLY A 237 -11.32 -14.17 -16.16
CA GLY A 237 -10.32 -14.96 -16.89
C GLY A 237 -9.01 -14.19 -17.07
N LYS A 238 -9.09 -12.88 -17.33
CA LYS A 238 -7.91 -12.01 -17.38
C LYS A 238 -7.27 -11.88 -15.98
N ILE A 239 -8.06 -11.68 -14.92
CA ILE A 239 -7.54 -11.65 -13.54
C ILE A 239 -6.79 -12.95 -13.25
N LYS A 240 -7.39 -14.12 -13.45
CA LYS A 240 -6.75 -15.42 -13.22
C LYS A 240 -5.44 -15.55 -14.01
N ARG A 241 -5.42 -15.14 -15.28
CA ARG A 241 -4.22 -15.17 -16.12
C ARG A 241 -3.11 -14.31 -15.53
N PHE A 242 -3.37 -13.08 -15.16
CA PHE A 242 -2.34 -12.18 -14.63
C PHE A 242 -1.92 -12.54 -13.20
N MET A 243 -2.80 -13.07 -12.37
CA MET A 243 -2.43 -13.66 -11.08
C MET A 243 -1.43 -14.82 -11.28
N GLY A 244 -1.60 -15.65 -12.32
CA GLY A 244 -0.64 -16.71 -12.66
C GLY A 244 0.68 -16.18 -13.23
N ILE A 245 0.68 -15.04 -13.94
CA ILE A 245 1.90 -14.44 -14.50
C ILE A 245 2.75 -13.75 -13.43
N TYR A 246 2.13 -13.06 -12.47
CA TYR A 246 2.85 -12.24 -11.49
C TYR A 246 3.14 -12.95 -10.17
N GLN A 247 2.70 -14.19 -9.99
CA GLN A 247 3.06 -15.00 -8.84
C GLN A 247 4.04 -16.11 -9.21
N THR A 248 4.78 -16.57 -8.21
CA THR A 248 5.68 -17.71 -8.35
C THR A 248 4.94 -18.96 -8.83
N SER A 249 5.58 -19.81 -9.65
CA SER A 249 5.04 -21.10 -10.08
C SER A 249 4.96 -22.12 -8.95
N SER A 250 5.72 -21.92 -7.86
CA SER A 250 5.72 -22.78 -6.66
C SER A 250 5.27 -21.95 -5.45
N PRO A 251 3.95 -21.67 -5.32
CA PRO A 251 3.42 -20.84 -4.25
C PRO A 251 3.58 -21.53 -2.89
N SER A 252 3.97 -20.78 -1.87
CA SER A 252 4.14 -21.29 -0.50
C SER A 252 2.82 -21.76 0.10
N TYR A 253 2.73 -23.06 0.40
CA TYR A 253 1.57 -23.64 1.07
C TYR A 253 1.44 -23.19 2.52
N ILE A 254 2.55 -22.83 3.18
CA ILE A 254 2.54 -22.24 4.53
C ILE A 254 1.79 -20.89 4.51
N LEU A 255 2.08 -20.04 3.52
CA LEU A 255 1.39 -18.77 3.37
C LEU A 255 -0.09 -18.95 3.05
N MET A 256 -0.44 -19.84 2.12
CA MET A 256 -1.84 -20.12 1.80
C MET A 256 -2.60 -20.72 2.99
N ALA A 257 -1.96 -21.60 3.76
CA ALA A 257 -2.55 -22.17 4.97
C ALA A 257 -2.76 -21.13 6.06
N SER A 258 -1.87 -20.13 6.17
CA SER A 258 -2.08 -19.02 7.13
C SER A 258 -3.28 -18.16 6.77
N MET A 259 -3.54 -17.92 5.48
CA MET A 259 -4.76 -17.24 5.02
C MET A 259 -6.02 -18.06 5.30
N ASP A 260 -6.01 -19.37 5.01
CA ASP A 260 -7.14 -20.26 5.30
C ASP A 260 -7.42 -20.35 6.81
N ALA A 261 -6.37 -20.46 7.64
CA ALA A 261 -6.49 -20.46 9.09
C ALA A 261 -7.04 -19.14 9.64
N CYS A 262 -6.58 -18.01 9.09
CA CYS A 262 -7.09 -16.69 9.41
C CYS A 262 -8.61 -16.60 9.13
N MET A 263 -9.05 -16.99 7.93
CA MET A 263 -10.47 -16.99 7.55
C MET A 263 -11.30 -17.94 8.41
N ASP A 264 -10.80 -19.14 8.72
CA ASP A 264 -11.48 -20.08 9.60
C ASP A 264 -11.66 -19.52 11.02
N LYS A 265 -10.60 -18.87 11.57
CA LYS A 265 -10.66 -18.24 12.89
C LYS A 265 -11.64 -17.07 12.91
N LEU A 266 -11.59 -16.20 11.92
CA LEU A 266 -12.48 -15.04 11.82
C LEU A 266 -13.95 -15.45 11.61
N GLN A 267 -14.21 -16.51 10.87
CA GLN A 267 -15.55 -17.04 10.67
C GLN A 267 -16.14 -17.58 11.97
N LYS A 268 -15.33 -18.23 12.82
CA LYS A 268 -15.76 -18.85 14.10
C LYS A 268 -15.84 -17.84 15.23
N ASP A 269 -14.80 -17.06 15.41
CA ASP A 269 -14.58 -16.26 16.62
C ASP A 269 -14.48 -14.76 16.34
N GLY A 270 -14.55 -14.33 15.05
CA GLY A 270 -14.26 -12.96 14.62
C GLY A 270 -15.09 -11.90 15.36
N LYS A 271 -16.39 -12.16 15.57
CA LYS A 271 -17.25 -11.23 16.33
C LYS A 271 -16.73 -10.96 17.75
N GLN A 272 -16.26 -12.00 18.44
CA GLN A 272 -15.72 -11.86 19.79
C GLN A 272 -14.36 -11.15 19.75
N MET A 273 -13.46 -11.59 18.85
CA MET A 273 -12.12 -11.01 18.68
C MET A 273 -12.20 -9.52 18.38
N PHE A 274 -13.05 -9.11 17.44
CA PHE A 274 -13.20 -7.69 17.07
C PHE A 274 -13.91 -6.87 18.15
N ARG A 275 -14.82 -7.46 18.91
CA ARG A 275 -15.42 -6.78 20.07
C ARG A 275 -14.38 -6.47 21.14
N GLU A 276 -13.52 -7.42 21.47
CA GLU A 276 -12.42 -7.22 22.43
C GLU A 276 -11.40 -6.22 21.91
N PHE A 277 -11.00 -6.35 20.65
CA PHE A 277 -10.06 -5.43 20.01
C PHE A 277 -10.58 -4.00 20.02
N THR A 278 -11.80 -3.76 19.53
CA THR A 278 -12.37 -2.41 19.46
C THR A 278 -12.61 -1.80 20.83
N TYR A 279 -12.97 -2.62 21.84
CA TYR A 279 -13.10 -2.17 23.22
C TYR A 279 -11.74 -1.69 23.78
N ASN A 280 -10.68 -2.48 23.61
CA ASN A 280 -9.34 -2.14 24.09
C ASN A 280 -8.76 -0.93 23.33
N LEU A 281 -8.94 -0.89 22.01
CA LEU A 281 -8.52 0.23 21.17
C LEU A 281 -9.22 1.54 21.59
N GLU A 282 -10.55 1.51 21.77
CA GLU A 282 -11.30 2.71 22.20
C GLU A 282 -10.85 3.18 23.58
N LYS A 283 -10.68 2.26 24.55
CA LYS A 283 -10.15 2.57 25.88
C LYS A 283 -8.79 3.26 25.79
N ALA A 284 -7.89 2.75 24.94
CA ALA A 284 -6.57 3.35 24.71
C ALA A 284 -6.69 4.74 24.07
N ARG A 285 -7.52 4.89 23.02
CA ARG A 285 -7.75 6.19 22.37
C ARG A 285 -8.27 7.24 23.35
N GLN A 286 -9.22 6.88 24.21
CA GLN A 286 -9.75 7.79 25.24
C GLN A 286 -8.71 8.21 26.28
N ARG A 287 -7.71 7.38 26.59
CA ARG A 287 -6.55 7.76 27.41
C ARG A 287 -5.65 8.73 26.66
N LEU A 288 -5.25 8.37 25.46
CA LEU A 288 -4.32 9.11 24.61
C LEU A 288 -4.84 10.49 24.19
N LEU A 289 -6.16 10.65 24.02
CA LEU A 289 -6.78 11.95 23.72
C LEU A 289 -6.67 12.98 24.86
N LYS A 290 -6.26 12.57 26.07
CA LYS A 290 -6.01 13.47 27.19
C LYS A 290 -4.61 14.08 27.17
N CYS A 291 -3.69 13.55 26.35
CA CYS A 291 -2.38 14.13 26.18
C CYS A 291 -2.49 15.53 25.58
N GLU A 292 -1.75 16.48 26.17
CA GLU A 292 -1.90 17.89 25.82
C GLU A 292 -0.90 18.37 24.77
N LYS A 293 0.24 17.68 24.63
CA LYS A 293 1.35 18.09 23.78
C LYS A 293 1.49 17.13 22.59
N ILE A 294 1.58 15.83 22.83
CA ILE A 294 1.58 14.80 21.79
C ILE A 294 0.15 14.41 21.47
N LYS A 295 -0.36 14.87 20.33
CA LYS A 295 -1.77 14.73 19.97
C LYS A 295 -2.02 13.44 19.20
N LEU A 296 -2.88 12.56 19.74
CA LEU A 296 -3.50 11.52 18.92
C LEU A 296 -4.45 12.19 17.91
N ILE A 297 -4.21 11.96 16.62
CA ILE A 297 -5.02 12.57 15.55
C ILE A 297 -6.34 11.84 15.39
N GLU A 298 -7.41 12.62 15.36
CA GLU A 298 -8.78 12.22 15.05
C GLU A 298 -9.25 12.81 13.73
N ALA A 299 -10.23 12.18 13.08
CA ALA A 299 -10.82 12.67 11.83
C ALA A 299 -11.23 14.14 11.89
N SER A 300 -11.81 14.56 13.02
CA SER A 300 -12.26 15.95 13.25
C SER A 300 -11.13 16.98 13.30
N MET A 301 -9.90 16.55 13.51
CA MET A 301 -8.72 17.42 13.56
C MET A 301 -8.09 17.65 12.19
N LEU A 302 -8.45 16.86 11.19
CA LEU A 302 -7.90 16.93 9.84
C LEU A 302 -8.64 18.00 9.02
N GLN A 303 -7.90 18.96 8.46
CA GLN A 303 -8.47 20.10 7.76
C GLN A 303 -8.17 20.02 6.26
N GLY A 304 -9.17 20.37 5.42
CA GLY A 304 -9.00 20.47 3.97
C GLY A 304 -8.66 19.16 3.25
N THR A 305 -8.79 18.02 3.93
CA THR A 305 -8.34 16.71 3.44
C THR A 305 -9.38 15.98 2.59
N GLY A 306 -10.62 16.52 2.45
CA GLY A 306 -11.70 15.82 1.77
C GLY A 306 -11.97 14.44 2.37
N ILE A 307 -11.86 14.33 3.70
CA ILE A 307 -12.06 13.07 4.42
C ILE A 307 -13.52 12.68 4.36
N TYR A 308 -13.78 11.44 3.97
CA TYR A 308 -15.08 10.81 4.12
C TYR A 308 -15.17 10.03 5.44
N ASP A 309 -14.14 9.23 5.75
CA ASP A 309 -14.03 8.47 7.00
C ASP A 309 -12.55 8.29 7.39
N PHE A 310 -12.29 7.69 8.56
CA PHE A 310 -10.94 7.50 9.08
C PHE A 310 -10.79 6.15 9.77
N ASP A 311 -9.74 5.41 9.43
CA ASP A 311 -9.41 4.14 10.08
C ASP A 311 -8.83 4.38 11.48
N ARG A 312 -9.66 4.14 12.50
CA ARG A 312 -9.28 4.33 13.90
C ARG A 312 -8.24 3.36 14.42
N SER A 313 -7.90 2.30 13.66
CA SER A 313 -6.76 1.44 13.97
C SER A 313 -5.42 2.14 13.77
N LYS A 314 -5.40 3.26 13.05
CA LYS A 314 -4.23 4.12 12.88
C LYS A 314 -4.06 5.02 14.10
N LEU A 315 -2.97 4.80 14.81
CA LEU A 315 -2.59 5.59 15.98
C LEU A 315 -1.51 6.58 15.56
N LEU A 316 -1.96 7.73 15.06
CA LEU A 316 -1.10 8.80 14.53
C LEU A 316 -0.87 9.85 15.62
N PHE A 317 0.36 9.93 16.11
CA PHE A 317 0.78 10.84 17.20
C PHE A 317 1.51 12.04 16.63
N SER A 318 0.86 13.18 16.61
CA SER A 318 1.45 14.44 16.13
C SER A 318 2.32 15.10 17.20
N THR A 319 3.48 15.56 16.77
CA THR A 319 4.44 16.34 17.55
C THR A 319 4.45 17.82 17.15
N VAL A 320 3.50 18.27 16.34
CA VAL A 320 3.42 19.67 15.88
C VAL A 320 3.25 20.64 17.06
N GLY A 321 4.12 21.63 17.15
CA GLY A 321 4.14 22.63 18.24
C GLY A 321 4.81 22.14 19.53
N THR A 322 5.63 21.07 19.44
CA THR A 322 6.38 20.54 20.58
C THR A 322 7.89 20.63 20.35
N SER A 323 8.66 20.44 21.42
CA SER A 323 10.14 20.45 21.41
C SER A 323 10.77 19.23 20.75
N ILE A 324 9.97 18.20 20.38
CA ILE A 324 10.44 17.00 19.71
C ILE A 324 9.76 16.85 18.36
N ASN A 325 10.43 16.17 17.43
CA ASN A 325 9.82 15.79 16.15
C ASN A 325 9.36 14.33 16.16
N GLY A 326 8.74 13.87 15.06
CA GLY A 326 8.22 12.50 14.99
C GLY A 326 9.31 11.42 15.05
N HIS A 327 10.53 11.69 14.54
CA HIS A 327 11.69 10.79 14.67
C HIS A 327 12.09 10.61 16.12
N GLN A 328 12.25 11.72 16.85
CA GLN A 328 12.60 11.69 18.26
C GLN A 328 11.53 10.96 19.08
N LEU A 329 10.24 11.16 18.77
CA LEU A 329 9.17 10.40 19.41
C LEU A 329 9.31 8.90 19.16
N HIS A 330 9.58 8.49 17.90
CA HIS A 330 9.83 7.10 17.55
C HIS A 330 11.02 6.51 18.29
N GLU A 331 12.16 7.20 18.30
CA GLU A 331 13.37 6.77 19.03
C GLU A 331 13.11 6.62 20.53
N MET A 332 12.41 7.58 21.16
CA MET A 332 12.07 7.50 22.58
C MET A 332 11.18 6.28 22.87
N LEU A 333 10.16 6.01 22.03
CA LEU A 333 9.29 4.84 22.18
C LEU A 333 10.09 3.55 22.05
N ARG A 334 10.97 3.44 21.04
CA ARG A 334 11.78 2.26 20.80
C ARG A 334 12.81 2.03 21.92
N ASP A 335 13.62 3.04 22.24
CA ASP A 335 14.81 2.87 23.07
C ASP A 335 14.50 2.88 24.58
N ARG A 336 13.49 3.64 25.01
CA ARG A 336 13.12 3.73 26.44
C ARG A 336 11.99 2.78 26.84
N TYR A 337 11.02 2.55 25.92
CA TYR A 337 9.82 1.78 26.22
C TYR A 337 9.73 0.45 25.45
N HIS A 338 10.70 0.19 24.54
CA HIS A 338 10.75 -0.99 23.68
C HIS A 338 9.44 -1.17 22.89
N ILE A 339 8.93 -0.09 22.30
CA ILE A 339 7.78 -0.05 21.44
C ILE A 339 8.25 0.37 20.04
N GLU A 340 8.11 -0.54 19.08
CA GLU A 340 8.42 -0.29 17.68
C GLU A 340 7.18 0.24 16.97
N MET A 341 7.26 1.44 16.40
CA MET A 341 6.17 2.01 15.62
C MET A 341 6.28 1.59 14.16
N GLU A 342 5.20 1.71 13.43
CA GLU A 342 5.15 1.35 11.99
C GLU A 342 5.94 2.33 11.12
N MET A 343 5.82 3.62 11.42
CA MET A 343 6.44 4.68 10.61
C MET A 343 6.68 5.93 11.44
N GLU A 344 7.72 6.65 11.06
CA GLU A 344 8.04 7.98 11.55
C GLU A 344 8.06 9.00 10.40
N ALA A 345 7.66 10.21 10.70
CA ALA A 345 7.72 11.36 9.82
C ALA A 345 8.19 12.58 10.60
N GLU A 346 8.50 13.68 9.92
CA GLU A 346 8.94 14.92 10.60
C GLU A 346 7.97 15.37 11.70
N LYS A 347 6.65 15.27 11.44
CA LYS A 347 5.61 15.86 12.27
C LYS A 347 4.81 14.86 13.10
N TYR A 348 5.05 13.55 12.94
CA TYR A 348 4.30 12.50 13.64
C TYR A 348 5.01 11.15 13.64
N ALA A 349 4.58 10.28 14.56
CA ALA A 349 4.83 8.84 14.50
C ALA A 349 3.52 8.09 14.35
N LEU A 350 3.53 6.97 13.60
CA LEU A 350 2.34 6.17 13.30
C LEU A 350 2.49 4.75 13.85
N GLY A 351 1.52 4.32 14.66
CA GLY A 351 1.30 2.93 15.02
C GLY A 351 0.11 2.33 14.30
N ILE A 352 0.14 1.05 14.01
CA ILE A 352 -0.98 0.30 13.45
C ILE A 352 -1.47 -0.70 14.48
N ALA A 353 -2.69 -0.50 14.98
CA ALA A 353 -3.35 -1.47 15.85
C ALA A 353 -4.07 -2.53 15.00
N ALA A 354 -4.07 -3.77 15.47
CA ALA A 354 -4.68 -4.90 14.80
C ALA A 354 -5.39 -5.84 15.78
N VAL A 355 -6.19 -6.75 15.27
CA VAL A 355 -6.99 -7.70 16.10
C VAL A 355 -6.13 -8.64 16.96
N GLY A 356 -4.81 -8.68 16.72
CA GLY A 356 -3.87 -9.44 17.54
C GLY A 356 -3.32 -8.69 18.75
N ASP A 357 -3.60 -7.39 18.89
CA ASP A 357 -3.12 -6.58 20.01
C ASP A 357 -3.84 -6.93 21.31
N THR A 358 -3.09 -6.85 22.42
CA THR A 358 -3.57 -7.17 23.76
C THR A 358 -3.83 -5.90 24.58
N GLU A 359 -4.64 -6.02 25.66
CA GLU A 359 -4.84 -4.93 26.60
C GLU A 359 -3.50 -4.45 27.20
N GLU A 360 -2.59 -5.38 27.53
CA GLU A 360 -1.25 -5.06 28.03
C GLU A 360 -0.44 -4.21 27.01
N GLY A 361 -0.49 -4.57 25.71
CA GLY A 361 0.17 -3.82 24.65
C GLY A 361 -0.35 -2.37 24.55
N PHE A 362 -1.68 -2.21 24.61
CA PHE A 362 -2.28 -0.87 24.62
C PHE A 362 -1.94 -0.08 25.90
N ASP A 363 -1.97 -0.70 27.07
CA ASP A 363 -1.62 -0.02 28.33
C ASP A 363 -0.15 0.44 28.33
N ARG A 364 0.75 -0.37 27.78
CA ARG A 364 2.17 -0.04 27.63
C ARG A 364 2.35 1.16 26.70
N LEU A 365 1.69 1.18 25.54
CA LEU A 365 1.74 2.31 24.62
C LEU A 365 1.18 3.59 25.25
N CYS A 366 0.03 3.50 25.91
CA CYS A 366 -0.57 4.66 26.57
C CYS A 366 0.36 5.25 27.63
N THR A 367 0.94 4.41 28.51
CA THR A 367 1.87 4.86 29.55
C THR A 367 3.08 5.53 28.94
N ALA A 368 3.67 4.95 27.88
CA ALA A 368 4.83 5.54 27.21
C ALA A 368 4.53 6.93 26.63
N ILE A 369 3.38 7.08 25.95
CA ILE A 369 2.98 8.37 25.37
C ILE A 369 2.67 9.39 26.46
N GLU A 370 1.98 9.00 27.54
CA GLU A 370 1.67 9.88 28.68
C GLU A 370 2.95 10.38 29.37
N ASP A 371 3.95 9.52 29.58
CA ASP A 371 5.24 9.89 30.17
C ASP A 371 6.01 10.86 29.26
N ILE A 372 6.07 10.56 27.94
CA ILE A 372 6.74 11.44 26.96
C ILE A 372 6.00 12.78 26.85
N ASP A 373 4.65 12.78 26.85
CA ASP A 373 3.85 14.01 26.85
C ASP A 373 4.18 14.88 28.06
N ALA A 374 4.32 14.30 29.25
CA ALA A 374 4.66 15.02 30.47
C ALA A 374 6.04 15.71 30.39
N GLU A 375 7.04 15.03 29.82
CA GLU A 375 8.42 15.54 29.67
C GLU A 375 8.58 16.55 28.51
N THR A 376 7.71 16.50 27.49
CA THR A 376 7.81 17.34 26.30
C THR A 376 7.41 18.78 26.60
N GLU A 377 8.05 19.76 25.96
CA GLU A 377 7.70 21.18 26.06
C GLU A 377 6.93 21.63 24.83
N LEU A 378 5.99 22.56 25.03
CA LEU A 378 5.37 23.28 23.92
C LEU A 378 6.30 24.40 23.44
N ILE A 379 6.49 24.49 22.15
CA ILE A 379 7.23 25.58 21.51
C ILE A 379 6.25 26.40 20.65
N PRO A 380 6.48 27.71 20.52
CA PRO A 380 5.70 28.51 19.57
C PRO A 380 5.78 27.87 18.19
N ALA A 381 4.62 27.69 17.55
CA ALA A 381 4.61 27.22 16.17
C ALA A 381 5.46 28.20 15.32
N ALA A 382 6.52 27.68 14.69
CA ALA A 382 7.23 28.47 13.69
C ALA A 382 6.22 28.88 12.61
N GLU A 383 6.26 30.14 12.15
CA GLU A 383 5.43 30.57 11.03
C GLU A 383 5.67 29.59 9.88
N GLU A 384 4.61 28.86 9.50
CA GLU A 384 4.70 27.90 8.38
C GLU A 384 5.12 28.69 7.14
N SER A 385 6.32 28.44 6.66
CA SER A 385 6.71 28.94 5.36
C SER A 385 5.72 28.37 4.34
N GLN A 386 5.05 29.23 3.58
CA GLN A 386 4.03 28.85 2.58
C GLN A 386 4.57 27.93 1.47
N GLU A 387 5.84 27.55 1.53
CA GLU A 387 6.55 26.76 0.53
C GLU A 387 6.44 25.23 0.69
N ASN A 388 5.76 24.70 1.72
CA ASN A 388 5.62 23.26 1.94
C ASN A 388 4.55 22.62 1.05
N ASN A 389 4.71 22.68 -0.27
CA ASN A 389 4.00 21.79 -1.19
C ASN A 389 4.78 20.47 -1.30
N SER A 390 4.45 19.47 -0.49
CA SER A 390 5.08 18.13 -0.52
C SER A 390 4.83 17.44 -1.87
N HIS A 391 3.73 17.75 -2.54
CA HIS A 391 3.38 17.23 -3.85
C HIS A 391 3.25 18.37 -4.90
N ALA A 392 4.38 18.99 -5.25
CA ALA A 392 4.39 19.84 -6.43
C ALA A 392 3.93 19.01 -7.64
N ARG A 393 2.87 19.47 -8.34
CA ARG A 393 2.40 18.81 -9.57
C ARG A 393 3.50 18.89 -10.61
N MET A 394 4.22 17.79 -10.80
CA MET A 394 5.26 17.68 -11.82
C MET A 394 4.63 17.37 -13.17
N LYS A 395 5.19 17.95 -14.22
CA LYS A 395 4.72 17.73 -15.58
C LYS A 395 5.25 16.39 -16.09
N GLN A 396 4.34 15.47 -16.42
CA GLN A 396 4.71 14.24 -17.14
C GLN A 396 5.06 14.59 -18.58
N LEU A 397 6.28 14.27 -19.01
CA LEU A 397 6.80 14.55 -20.36
C LEU A 397 7.05 13.27 -21.16
N MET A 398 7.23 12.14 -20.50
CA MET A 398 7.41 10.80 -21.08
C MET A 398 6.61 9.79 -20.26
N THR A 399 6.27 8.64 -20.83
CA THR A 399 5.78 7.52 -20.02
C THR A 399 6.90 6.98 -19.14
N ILE A 400 6.54 6.22 -18.11
CA ILE A 400 7.55 5.62 -17.22
C ILE A 400 8.48 4.70 -18.02
N SER A 401 7.93 3.87 -18.93
CA SER A 401 8.71 2.99 -19.79
C SER A 401 9.63 3.77 -20.73
N GLN A 402 9.12 4.80 -21.39
CA GLN A 402 9.94 5.64 -22.26
C GLN A 402 11.12 6.29 -21.53
N ALA A 403 10.91 6.74 -20.29
CA ALA A 403 11.95 7.39 -19.51
C ALA A 403 13.00 6.41 -18.98
N MET A 404 12.53 5.24 -18.46
CA MET A 404 13.43 4.23 -17.90
C MET A 404 14.26 3.48 -18.96
N ASP A 405 13.67 3.27 -20.15
CA ASP A 405 14.32 2.55 -21.26
C ASP A 405 15.13 3.46 -22.18
N ALA A 406 15.04 4.80 -21.99
CA ALA A 406 15.86 5.74 -22.74
C ALA A 406 17.34 5.68 -22.36
N GLN A 407 18.21 6.21 -23.24
CA GLN A 407 19.59 6.47 -22.84
C GLN A 407 19.61 7.43 -21.64
N GLN A 408 20.32 7.05 -20.58
CA GLN A 408 20.36 7.81 -19.35
C GLN A 408 21.68 8.56 -19.19
N ARG A 409 21.62 9.74 -18.55
CA ARG A 409 22.79 10.50 -18.13
C ARG A 409 22.63 10.93 -16.69
N ARG A 410 23.71 10.87 -15.92
CA ARG A 410 23.73 11.28 -14.51
C ARG A 410 24.10 12.74 -14.38
N TYR A 411 23.36 13.47 -13.53
CA TYR A 411 23.58 14.87 -13.20
C TYR A 411 23.51 15.05 -11.67
N SER A 412 24.15 16.12 -11.17
CA SER A 412 23.85 16.58 -9.81
C SER A 412 22.36 16.96 -9.72
N LEU A 413 21.80 16.93 -8.50
CA LEU A 413 20.40 17.31 -8.32
C LEU A 413 20.11 18.70 -8.90
N GLU A 414 21.01 19.66 -8.67
CA GLU A 414 20.88 21.05 -9.13
C GLU A 414 20.92 21.16 -10.65
N GLU A 415 21.85 20.47 -11.32
CA GLU A 415 21.97 20.48 -12.77
C GLU A 415 20.86 19.69 -13.48
N SER A 416 20.15 18.85 -12.74
CA SER A 416 19.04 18.04 -13.27
C SER A 416 17.73 18.83 -13.43
N ILE A 417 17.63 20.02 -12.82
CA ILE A 417 16.42 20.87 -12.88
C ILE A 417 16.02 21.13 -14.33
N GLY A 418 14.74 20.93 -14.64
CA GLY A 418 14.18 21.07 -16.00
C GLY A 418 14.31 19.85 -16.89
N LYS A 419 15.15 18.87 -16.54
CA LYS A 419 15.31 17.61 -17.25
C LYS A 419 14.23 16.59 -16.85
N VAL A 420 14.16 15.45 -17.54
CA VAL A 420 13.18 14.39 -17.29
C VAL A 420 13.82 13.31 -16.43
N SER A 421 13.22 12.97 -15.29
CA SER A 421 13.72 11.89 -14.45
C SER A 421 13.64 10.54 -15.17
N ALA A 422 14.69 9.74 -15.05
CA ALA A 422 14.70 8.32 -15.44
C ALA A 422 14.61 7.39 -14.22
N GLU A 423 14.57 7.96 -13.01
CA GLU A 423 14.54 7.21 -11.76
C GLU A 423 13.34 7.59 -10.91
N PHE A 424 12.94 6.65 -10.05
CA PHE A 424 12.05 6.95 -8.93
C PHE A 424 12.86 7.59 -7.81
N ALA A 425 12.24 8.49 -7.05
CA ALA A 425 12.68 8.82 -5.70
C ALA A 425 11.48 8.75 -4.77
N TYR A 426 11.63 8.09 -3.62
CA TYR A 426 10.56 7.93 -2.62
C TYR A 426 11.14 7.85 -1.21
N LEU A 427 10.31 8.19 -0.23
CA LEU A 427 10.57 7.87 1.17
C LEU A 427 9.93 6.52 1.50
N TYR A 428 10.58 5.73 2.33
CA TYR A 428 10.03 4.45 2.75
C TYR A 428 10.19 4.25 4.27
N PRO A 429 9.11 3.93 4.97
CA PRO A 429 7.71 3.90 4.57
C PRO A 429 7.16 5.28 4.17
N PRO A 430 6.03 5.40 3.44
CA PRO A 430 5.14 4.37 2.92
C PRO A 430 5.48 3.87 1.50
N GLY A 431 6.56 4.36 0.86
CA GLY A 431 6.92 3.99 -0.50
C GLY A 431 6.10 4.69 -1.59
N ILE A 432 5.61 5.90 -1.31
CA ILE A 432 4.96 6.79 -2.27
C ILE A 432 6.04 7.59 -2.98
N PRO A 433 6.13 7.54 -4.33
CA PRO A 433 7.16 8.28 -5.05
C PRO A 433 6.98 9.80 -4.95
N ILE A 434 8.07 10.51 -4.61
CA ILE A 434 8.17 11.97 -4.68
C ILE A 434 8.33 12.42 -6.15
N ILE A 435 9.08 11.64 -6.94
CA ILE A 435 9.15 11.78 -8.40
C ILE A 435 9.06 10.39 -9.04
N VAL A 436 8.47 10.32 -10.23
CA VAL A 436 8.43 9.10 -11.03
C VAL A 436 9.14 9.32 -12.36
N PRO A 437 9.69 8.27 -12.99
CA PRO A 437 10.31 8.40 -14.30
C PRO A 437 9.34 9.02 -15.30
N GLY A 438 9.87 9.93 -16.15
CA GLY A 438 9.07 10.68 -17.11
C GLY A 438 8.54 12.01 -16.60
N GLU A 439 8.58 12.29 -15.31
CA GLU A 439 8.26 13.61 -14.75
C GLU A 439 9.43 14.57 -14.89
N GLN A 440 9.12 15.85 -15.10
CA GLN A 440 10.11 16.93 -15.15
C GLN A 440 10.62 17.28 -13.75
N ILE A 441 11.93 17.22 -13.56
CA ILE A 441 12.58 17.56 -12.30
C ILE A 441 12.42 19.06 -12.04
N THR A 442 11.90 19.42 -10.87
CA THR A 442 11.66 20.81 -10.46
C THR A 442 12.64 21.23 -9.38
N GLY A 443 12.90 22.55 -9.26
CA GLY A 443 13.66 23.07 -8.12
C GLY A 443 13.05 22.73 -6.77
N GLN A 444 11.70 22.59 -6.69
CA GLN A 444 11.01 22.19 -5.46
C GLN A 444 11.33 20.73 -5.08
N PHE A 445 11.38 19.82 -6.06
CA PHE A 445 11.82 18.44 -5.84
C PHE A 445 13.23 18.40 -5.25
N VAL A 446 14.18 19.13 -5.81
CA VAL A 446 15.57 19.20 -5.33
C VAL A 446 15.62 19.71 -3.88
N ARG A 447 14.92 20.82 -3.59
CA ARG A 447 14.84 21.33 -2.20
C ARG A 447 14.24 20.31 -1.24
N ASN A 448 13.19 19.60 -1.65
CA ASN A 448 12.58 18.57 -0.80
C ASN A 448 13.55 17.43 -0.49
N VAL A 449 14.26 16.92 -1.52
CA VAL A 449 15.27 15.85 -1.31
C VAL A 449 16.37 16.32 -0.35
N ARG A 450 16.92 17.52 -0.54
CA ARG A 450 17.94 18.07 0.38
C ARG A 450 17.44 18.17 1.81
N ARG A 451 16.23 18.71 2.00
CA ARG A 451 15.61 18.82 3.33
C ARG A 451 15.42 17.44 3.98
N TYR A 452 14.95 16.43 3.24
CA TYR A 452 14.80 15.08 3.78
C TYR A 452 16.14 14.50 4.24
N MET A 453 17.19 14.68 3.46
CA MET A 453 18.54 14.24 3.84
C MET A 453 19.07 14.97 5.09
N GLU A 454 18.88 16.29 5.18
CA GLU A 454 19.24 17.09 6.36
C GLU A 454 18.51 16.63 7.63
N GLN A 455 17.30 16.10 7.48
CA GLN A 455 16.48 15.52 8.54
C GLN A 455 16.87 14.07 8.89
N GLY A 456 17.85 13.50 8.20
CA GLY A 456 18.27 12.10 8.38
C GLY A 456 17.36 11.07 7.72
N LEU A 457 16.41 11.50 6.85
CA LEU A 457 15.55 10.60 6.10
C LEU A 457 16.29 10.03 4.90
N GLU A 458 16.13 8.72 4.67
CA GLU A 458 16.72 8.04 3.52
C GLU A 458 15.81 8.20 2.29
N VAL A 459 16.31 8.85 1.24
CA VAL A 459 15.64 8.91 -0.07
C VAL A 459 16.05 7.69 -0.87
N GLN A 460 15.09 6.80 -1.11
CA GLN A 460 15.30 5.55 -1.84
C GLN A 460 14.88 5.66 -3.31
N GLY A 461 15.33 4.72 -4.12
CA GLY A 461 14.94 4.58 -5.54
C GLY A 461 15.90 5.23 -6.52
N LEU A 462 16.79 6.10 -6.06
CA LEU A 462 17.89 6.63 -6.84
C LEU A 462 19.03 5.59 -6.93
N SER A 463 19.72 5.52 -8.05
CA SER A 463 20.92 4.69 -8.21
C SER A 463 22.11 5.19 -7.38
N ASP A 464 22.09 6.47 -7.04
CA ASP A 464 23.00 7.10 -6.09
C ASP A 464 22.35 7.14 -4.70
N THR A 465 22.75 6.23 -3.84
CA THR A 465 22.21 6.12 -2.46
C THR A 465 22.53 7.32 -1.57
N SER A 466 23.53 8.15 -1.96
CA SER A 466 23.81 9.42 -1.28
C SER A 466 22.84 10.54 -1.68
N ALA A 467 21.98 10.29 -2.68
CA ALA A 467 21.04 11.25 -3.26
C ALA A 467 21.67 12.61 -3.68
N GLU A 468 22.95 12.58 -4.05
CA GLU A 468 23.64 13.76 -4.60
C GLU A 468 23.37 13.92 -6.11
N THR A 469 23.11 12.81 -6.79
CA THR A 469 22.91 12.75 -8.23
C THR A 469 21.63 12.00 -8.60
N ILE A 470 21.10 12.26 -9.80
CA ILE A 470 19.94 11.59 -10.38
C ILE A 470 20.18 11.29 -11.86
N CYS A 471 19.69 10.14 -12.34
CA CYS A 471 19.69 9.81 -13.75
C CYS A 471 18.52 10.48 -14.46
N VAL A 472 18.79 11.08 -15.61
CA VAL A 472 17.79 11.71 -16.47
C VAL A 472 17.72 11.01 -17.81
N ALA A 473 16.51 10.92 -18.37
CA ALA A 473 16.30 10.39 -19.72
C ALA A 473 16.81 11.40 -20.77
N ALA A 474 17.65 10.94 -21.68
CA ALA A 474 18.03 11.73 -22.84
C ALA A 474 16.81 11.86 -23.77
N ARG A 475 16.42 13.09 -24.14
CA ARG A 475 15.47 13.29 -25.22
C ARG A 475 16.17 12.92 -26.52
N ASN A 476 15.56 12.08 -27.35
CA ASN A 476 15.97 11.94 -28.73
C ASN A 476 15.73 13.32 -29.42
N GLU A 477 16.77 14.03 -29.72
CA GLU A 477 16.73 15.27 -30.51
C GLU A 477 16.44 14.99 -32.00
N SER A 478 15.77 13.89 -32.34
CA SER A 478 15.33 13.59 -33.70
C SER A 478 14.01 14.31 -34.03
N GLY A 479 14.08 15.64 -34.12
CA GLY A 479 12.97 16.52 -34.44
C GLY A 479 13.41 17.92 -34.85
N GLN A 480 14.67 18.09 -35.24
CA GLN A 480 15.05 19.26 -36.02
C GLN A 480 14.92 18.91 -37.52
N GLU A 481 13.99 19.60 -38.19
CA GLU A 481 13.89 19.65 -39.62
C GLU A 481 15.29 19.89 -40.22
N GLU A 482 15.73 18.99 -41.09
CA GLU A 482 16.88 19.28 -41.97
C GLU A 482 16.49 20.47 -42.87
N ASP A 483 17.00 21.65 -42.54
CA ASP A 483 17.12 22.74 -43.49
C ASP A 483 18.02 22.26 -44.63
N SER A 484 17.40 21.85 -45.70
CA SER A 484 18.09 21.59 -46.96
C SER A 484 18.75 22.89 -47.46
N PRO A 485 20.05 22.91 -47.74
CA PRO A 485 20.65 24.06 -48.38
C PRO A 485 20.11 24.17 -49.81
N ALA A 486 19.56 25.35 -50.15
CA ALA A 486 19.20 25.72 -51.47
C ALA A 486 20.44 25.55 -52.40
N LYS A 487 20.25 24.79 -53.49
CA LYS A 487 21.20 24.74 -54.58
C LYS A 487 21.06 26.03 -55.42
N GLU A 488 22.14 26.80 -55.56
CA GLU A 488 22.38 27.61 -56.72
C GLU A 488 22.82 26.74 -57.92
#